data_c1e7b8a49640b0ce8a0888ad6d718bb9
#
_entry.id   c1e7b8a49640b0ce8a0888ad6d718bb9
#
_cell.length_a   1.000
_cell.length_b   1.000
_cell.length_c   1.000
_cell.angle_alpha   90.00
_cell.angle_beta   90.00
_cell.angle_gamma   90.00
#
_symmetry.space_group_name_H-M   'P 1'
#
loop_
_entity.id
_entity.type
_entity.pdbx_description
1 polymer ?
#
loop_
_entity_poly.entity_id
_entity_poly.type
_entity_poly.pdbx_seq_one_letter_code
_entity_poly.pdbx_strand_id
1 'polypeptide(L)'
;MIKSRALTVVAGLCGILAYTAGPIGVAQVVAGQAVDANGAPQYIVDPFWPKPLPNQWSMQQVTGMYVDHMDHVWFINRGRATLPIELAAELGPGAALCCVRGPEIIELDQEGNVLNAWGGPGYHPLWPTYLQTVIPDTEGNVWISGEAAQDSILKFTRDGGFLWDFGRRPPRLGTDADLRTRDAQENNQKLDEIVNVGRFQLDEVDNEIYLIDQKRVTVYDASTGDFKRGWGGHGMPLSEISNEPIPSYEWTGEPPPEEEQFAPTLHFIEISNDRRVYVGERGQNRIQVFTTEGEWLQDIYVSPNTPAQRGGCAGLRETSASPMPVGTFYSSICGSMYKMIISKDPEQKYLFVADAHNDVVWEVERESGETLGYFGGNGRLAGQFHFANAIGIDTFGNVFVGEVDTAKRIQKFAPVPTGVR
;
A
#
# COMPACT_ATOMS: atom_id res chain seq x y z
N MET A 1 60.14 29.78 -51.03
CA MET A 1 59.17 28.66 -51.20
C MET A 1 58.72 28.17 -49.87
N ILE A 2 57.60 28.68 -49.35
CA ILE A 2 57.08 28.34 -48.06
C ILE A 2 55.70 27.74 -48.34
N LYS A 3 55.50 26.43 -48.03
CA LYS A 3 54.25 25.71 -48.19
C LYS A 3 53.34 26.05 -47.01
N SER A 4 52.17 26.63 -47.28
CA SER A 4 51.07 26.79 -46.31
C SER A 4 50.33 25.46 -46.10
N ARG A 5 50.18 25.05 -44.84
CA ARG A 5 49.27 23.96 -44.44
C ARG A 5 47.95 24.60 -44.00
N ALA A 6 46.89 24.17 -44.65
CA ALA A 6 45.53 24.52 -44.26
C ALA A 6 45.13 23.73 -43.03
N LEU A 7 44.61 24.42 -42.02
CA LEU A 7 44.04 23.85 -40.79
C LEU A 7 42.52 23.72 -41.01
N THR A 8 42.03 22.52 -41.04
CA THR A 8 40.58 22.24 -41.10
C THR A 8 40.00 22.32 -39.68
N VAL A 9 39.17 23.32 -39.44
CA VAL A 9 38.41 23.48 -38.20
C VAL A 9 37.11 22.70 -38.38
N VAL A 10 36.92 21.65 -37.58
CA VAL A 10 35.63 20.93 -37.45
C VAL A 10 34.81 21.68 -36.41
N ALA A 11 33.76 22.36 -36.86
CA ALA A 11 32.78 22.98 -35.98
C ALA A 11 31.83 21.93 -35.46
N GLY A 12 31.94 21.62 -34.16
CA GLY A 12 30.96 20.79 -33.45
C GLY A 12 29.68 21.61 -33.21
N LEU A 13 28.57 21.17 -33.77
CA LEU A 13 27.26 21.69 -33.41
C LEU A 13 26.89 21.22 -31.98
N CYS A 14 26.94 22.16 -31.02
CA CYS A 14 26.22 21.99 -29.75
C CYS A 14 24.75 22.29 -30.03
N GLY A 15 23.94 21.24 -30.09
CA GLY A 15 22.47 21.34 -30.07
C GLY A 15 21.99 21.82 -28.68
N ILE A 16 21.55 23.07 -28.64
CA ILE A 16 20.80 23.59 -27.48
C ILE A 16 19.39 23.03 -27.59
N LEU A 17 19.05 22.02 -26.75
CA LEU A 17 17.67 21.58 -26.54
C LEU A 17 16.95 22.66 -25.73
N ALA A 18 16.15 23.47 -26.42
CA ALA A 18 15.22 24.38 -25.76
C ALA A 18 14.08 23.56 -25.16
N TYR A 19 14.01 23.51 -23.85
CA TYR A 19 12.85 23.00 -23.13
C TYR A 19 11.68 23.99 -23.31
N THR A 20 10.73 23.66 -24.14
CA THR A 20 9.42 24.31 -24.15
C THR A 20 8.53 23.63 -23.11
N ALA A 21 8.18 24.36 -22.07
CA ALA A 21 7.15 23.94 -21.12
C ALA A 21 5.80 23.84 -21.86
N GLY A 22 5.35 22.64 -22.15
CA GLY A 22 4.02 22.32 -22.62
C GLY A 22 3.17 21.81 -21.47
N PRO A 23 1.82 21.85 -21.57
CA PRO A 23 0.94 21.65 -20.44
C PRO A 23 0.88 20.19 -19.99
N ILE A 24 0.96 20.02 -18.68
CA ILE A 24 0.46 18.93 -17.83
C ILE A 24 0.55 17.50 -18.40
N GLY A 25 1.53 16.75 -17.90
CA GLY A 25 1.45 15.36 -17.52
C GLY A 25 0.86 14.34 -18.48
N VAL A 26 1.54 14.06 -19.57
CA VAL A 26 1.43 12.70 -20.15
C VAL A 26 2.54 11.88 -19.47
N ALA A 27 2.15 10.87 -18.71
CA ALA A 27 3.07 9.91 -18.11
C ALA A 27 4.07 9.45 -19.19
N GLN A 28 5.31 9.88 -19.08
CA GLN A 28 6.39 9.27 -19.86
C GLN A 28 6.67 7.92 -19.20
N VAL A 29 5.88 6.91 -19.56
CA VAL A 29 6.26 5.53 -19.35
C VAL A 29 7.67 5.39 -19.89
N VAL A 30 8.55 4.83 -19.08
CA VAL A 30 9.93 4.56 -19.43
C VAL A 30 9.92 3.64 -20.65
N ALA A 31 9.91 4.23 -21.85
CA ALA A 31 10.08 3.48 -23.07
C ALA A 31 11.42 2.77 -22.96
N GLY A 32 11.40 1.45 -22.72
CA GLY A 32 12.59 0.63 -22.63
C GLY A 32 13.00 0.19 -21.23
N GLN A 33 12.07 -0.10 -20.32
CA GLN A 33 12.40 -0.87 -19.11
C GLN A 33 12.82 -2.29 -19.48
N ALA A 34 13.92 -2.77 -18.88
CA ALA A 34 14.36 -4.15 -19.06
C ALA A 34 13.38 -5.11 -18.37
N VAL A 35 13.10 -6.22 -19.05
CA VAL A 35 12.35 -7.33 -18.48
C VAL A 35 13.23 -8.58 -18.47
N ASP A 36 12.92 -9.51 -17.58
CA ASP A 36 13.57 -10.82 -17.56
C ASP A 36 13.00 -11.76 -18.65
N ALA A 37 13.40 -13.03 -18.63
CA ALA A 37 12.97 -14.04 -19.59
C ALA A 37 11.47 -14.36 -19.50
N ASN A 38 10.82 -14.08 -18.38
CA ASN A 38 9.40 -14.29 -18.12
C ASN A 38 8.57 -13.04 -18.40
N GLY A 39 9.21 -11.91 -18.72
CA GLY A 39 8.54 -10.63 -18.96
C GLY A 39 8.36 -9.78 -17.70
N ALA A 40 8.93 -10.18 -16.56
CA ALA A 40 8.90 -9.41 -15.33
C ALA A 40 9.81 -8.17 -15.43
N PRO A 41 9.32 -6.96 -15.09
CA PRO A 41 10.08 -5.73 -15.17
C PRO A 41 11.22 -5.73 -14.16
N GLN A 42 12.41 -5.28 -14.55
CA GLN A 42 13.60 -5.30 -13.68
C GLN A 42 13.78 -3.99 -12.93
N TYR A 43 14.16 -4.11 -11.66
CA TYR A 43 14.36 -2.98 -10.75
C TYR A 43 15.74 -3.01 -10.09
N ILE A 44 16.24 -1.80 -9.79
CA ILE A 44 17.45 -1.61 -8.99
C ILE A 44 17.14 -0.67 -7.83
N VAL A 45 17.59 -1.04 -6.62
CA VAL A 45 17.40 -0.20 -5.43
C VAL A 45 18.28 1.05 -5.49
N ASP A 46 17.72 2.22 -5.11
CA ASP A 46 18.49 3.41 -4.79
C ASP A 46 18.87 3.39 -3.30
N PRO A 47 20.14 3.09 -2.95
CA PRO A 47 20.55 2.96 -1.55
C PRO A 47 20.67 4.31 -0.82
N PHE A 48 20.50 5.43 -1.52
CA PHE A 48 20.65 6.79 -0.98
C PHE A 48 19.32 7.52 -0.81
N TRP A 49 18.22 6.85 -1.12
CA TRP A 49 16.86 7.35 -0.95
C TRP A 49 16.13 6.59 0.20
N PRO A 50 15.35 7.30 1.05
CA PRO A 50 15.20 8.74 1.18
C PRO A 50 16.40 9.40 1.88
N LYS A 51 16.42 10.74 1.92
CA LYS A 51 17.37 11.47 2.74
C LYS A 51 17.05 11.27 4.23
N PRO A 52 18.03 11.42 5.12
CA PRO A 52 17.77 11.37 6.55
C PRO A 52 16.66 12.34 6.95
N LEU A 53 15.71 11.88 7.76
CA LEU A 53 14.64 12.73 8.27
C LEU A 53 15.22 13.88 9.09
N PRO A 54 14.68 15.11 8.96
CA PRO A 54 15.17 16.29 9.70
C PRO A 54 14.90 16.17 11.20
N ASN A 55 15.41 17.10 11.99
CA ASN A 55 15.13 17.23 13.44
C ASN A 55 15.42 15.96 14.25
N GLN A 56 16.35 15.13 13.80
CA GLN A 56 16.62 13.82 14.40
C GLN A 56 15.40 12.88 14.46
N TRP A 57 14.42 13.06 13.58
CA TRP A 57 13.28 12.16 13.54
C TRP A 57 13.70 10.74 13.16
N SER A 58 13.21 9.78 13.93
CA SER A 58 13.35 8.37 13.59
C SER A 58 12.21 7.94 12.66
N MET A 59 12.57 7.16 11.65
CA MET A 59 11.57 6.44 10.88
C MET A 59 11.00 5.31 11.75
N GLN A 60 9.68 5.19 11.72
CA GLN A 60 8.94 4.17 12.45
C GLN A 60 8.27 3.20 11.46
N GLN A 61 7.24 2.49 11.86
CA GLN A 61 6.56 1.55 10.98
C GLN A 61 5.84 2.28 9.83
N VAL A 62 6.17 1.89 8.59
CA VAL A 62 5.55 2.45 7.40
C VAL A 62 4.36 1.59 7.01
N THR A 63 3.17 1.97 7.49
CA THR A 63 1.95 1.15 7.36
C THR A 63 1.04 1.54 6.23
N GLY A 64 1.22 2.72 5.67
CA GLY A 64 0.50 3.23 4.51
C GLY A 64 1.40 4.14 3.68
N MET A 65 1.19 4.11 2.37
CA MET A 65 1.94 4.92 1.42
C MET A 65 1.07 5.22 0.20
N TYR A 66 1.27 6.39 -0.38
CA TYR A 66 0.67 6.82 -1.62
C TYR A 66 1.64 7.75 -2.37
N VAL A 67 1.65 7.68 -3.69
CA VAL A 67 2.38 8.64 -4.53
C VAL A 67 1.35 9.49 -5.26
N ASP A 68 1.39 10.78 -5.02
CA ASP A 68 0.40 11.72 -5.56
C ASP A 68 0.67 12.10 -7.04
N HIS A 69 -0.20 12.92 -7.60
CA HIS A 69 -0.12 13.37 -8.99
C HIS A 69 1.08 14.30 -9.28
N MET A 70 1.80 14.74 -8.25
CA MET A 70 3.05 15.50 -8.36
C MET A 70 4.28 14.61 -8.15
N ASP A 71 4.08 13.29 -8.06
CA ASP A 71 5.09 12.29 -7.73
C ASP A 71 5.72 12.48 -6.33
N HIS A 72 5.01 13.13 -5.40
CA HIS A 72 5.41 13.19 -4.01
C HIS A 72 5.01 11.91 -3.28
N VAL A 73 5.89 11.42 -2.42
CA VAL A 73 5.66 10.20 -1.65
C VAL A 73 5.11 10.56 -0.28
N TRP A 74 3.85 10.26 -0.07
CA TRP A 74 3.17 10.37 1.22
C TRP A 74 3.24 9.05 1.96
N PHE A 75 3.60 9.09 3.24
CA PHE A 75 3.63 7.86 4.02
C PHE A 75 3.25 8.09 5.48
N ILE A 76 2.79 7.01 6.09
CA ILE A 76 2.52 6.93 7.51
C ILE A 76 3.78 6.48 8.23
N ASN A 77 4.27 7.31 9.14
CA ASN A 77 5.36 7.03 10.06
C ASN A 77 4.76 6.65 11.43
N ARG A 78 4.14 5.48 11.53
CA ARG A 78 3.39 5.07 12.70
C ARG A 78 4.29 4.83 13.90
N GLY A 79 4.28 5.77 14.86
CA GLY A 79 5.17 5.81 16.00
C GLY A 79 4.79 4.91 17.17
N ARG A 80 4.07 3.82 16.93
CA ARG A 80 3.78 2.83 17.94
C ARG A 80 4.80 1.71 17.86
N ALA A 81 5.87 1.81 18.64
CA ALA A 81 6.82 0.71 18.76
C ALA A 81 6.11 -0.49 19.38
N THR A 82 6.12 -1.56 18.65
CA THR A 82 5.68 -2.85 19.15
C THR A 82 6.83 -3.60 19.84
N LEU A 83 8.06 -3.14 19.62
CA LEU A 83 9.26 -3.80 20.10
C LEU A 83 9.86 -3.04 21.29
N PRO A 84 10.02 -3.67 22.46
CA PRO A 84 10.54 -3.02 23.66
C PRO A 84 11.93 -2.40 23.50
N ILE A 85 12.74 -2.90 22.56
CA ILE A 85 14.13 -2.45 22.36
C ILE A 85 14.23 -1.08 21.66
N GLU A 86 13.14 -0.56 21.08
CA GLU A 86 13.15 0.69 20.34
C GLU A 86 12.32 1.81 21.01
N LEU A 87 11.84 1.56 22.20
CA LEU A 87 10.94 2.48 22.90
C LEU A 87 11.56 3.83 23.24
N ALA A 88 12.89 3.93 23.39
CA ALA A 88 13.52 5.19 23.83
C ALA A 88 13.23 6.35 22.88
N ALA A 89 13.29 6.16 21.57
CA ALA A 89 12.96 7.20 20.58
C ALA A 89 11.49 7.61 20.63
N GLU A 90 10.59 6.72 21.08
CA GLU A 90 9.15 6.96 21.15
C GLU A 90 8.67 7.57 22.48
N LEU A 91 9.50 7.55 23.50
CA LEU A 91 9.18 8.15 24.79
C LEU A 91 9.23 9.69 24.79
N GLY A 92 9.71 10.28 23.70
CA GLY A 92 9.75 11.72 23.51
C GLY A 92 11.15 12.32 23.60
N PRO A 93 11.28 13.65 23.45
CA PRO A 93 12.56 14.33 23.45
C PRO A 93 13.36 14.09 24.73
N GLY A 94 14.64 13.74 24.56
CA GLY A 94 15.57 13.49 25.65
C GLY A 94 15.58 12.06 26.21
N ALA A 95 14.66 11.21 25.77
CA ALA A 95 14.66 9.79 26.16
C ALA A 95 15.70 8.97 25.42
N ALA A 96 16.07 9.36 24.19
CA ALA A 96 17.14 8.74 23.41
C ALA A 96 18.19 9.79 23.02
N LEU A 97 19.45 9.35 22.87
CA LEU A 97 20.53 10.21 22.38
C LEU A 97 20.49 10.36 20.86
N CYS A 98 19.99 9.34 20.15
CA CYS A 98 20.02 9.30 18.68
C CYS A 98 18.92 10.14 18.02
N CYS A 99 17.74 10.10 18.61
CA CYS A 99 16.57 10.40 17.81
C CYS A 99 15.32 10.66 18.69
N VAL A 100 14.32 11.25 18.05
CA VAL A 100 12.99 11.44 18.59
C VAL A 100 11.97 10.91 17.59
N ARG A 101 10.77 10.57 18.04
CA ARG A 101 9.68 10.20 17.18
C ARG A 101 9.30 11.35 16.26
N GLY A 102 9.24 11.10 14.96
CA GLY A 102 8.73 12.05 13.97
C GLY A 102 7.20 12.12 13.94
N PRO A 103 6.64 13.09 13.20
CA PRO A 103 5.21 13.13 12.89
C PRO A 103 4.74 11.85 12.18
N GLU A 104 3.43 11.57 12.24
CA GLU A 104 2.89 10.33 11.67
C GLU A 104 2.53 10.45 10.18
N ILE A 105 2.29 11.64 9.66
CA ILE A 105 2.10 11.89 8.23
C ILE A 105 3.31 12.66 7.72
N ILE A 106 3.97 12.13 6.71
CA ILE A 106 5.17 12.74 6.11
C ILE A 106 5.03 12.69 4.59
N GLU A 107 5.39 13.81 3.96
CA GLU A 107 5.47 13.98 2.51
C GLU A 107 6.93 14.18 2.10
N LEU A 108 7.38 13.44 1.10
CA LEU A 108 8.72 13.55 0.51
C LEU A 108 8.62 13.98 -0.95
N ASP A 109 9.63 14.73 -1.40
CA ASP A 109 9.85 14.95 -2.82
C ASP A 109 10.50 13.73 -3.50
N GLN A 110 10.71 13.80 -4.80
CA GLN A 110 11.34 12.71 -5.57
C GLN A 110 12.78 12.42 -5.16
N GLU A 111 13.50 13.42 -4.63
CA GLU A 111 14.86 13.31 -4.11
C GLU A 111 14.91 12.74 -2.68
N GLY A 112 13.75 12.58 -2.03
CA GLY A 112 13.60 12.04 -0.68
C GLY A 112 13.77 13.08 0.43
N ASN A 113 13.64 14.38 0.13
CA ASN A 113 13.60 15.42 1.15
C ASN A 113 12.19 15.55 1.72
N VAL A 114 12.07 15.86 3.01
CA VAL A 114 10.79 16.14 3.64
C VAL A 114 10.25 17.49 3.18
N LEU A 115 9.11 17.49 2.53
CA LEU A 115 8.35 18.68 2.14
C LEU A 115 7.37 19.11 3.22
N ASN A 116 6.72 18.15 3.86
CA ASN A 116 5.69 18.39 4.86
C ASN A 116 5.65 17.25 5.89
N ALA A 117 5.28 17.58 7.14
CA ALA A 117 5.15 16.58 8.19
C ALA A 117 4.26 17.08 9.32
N TRP A 118 3.25 16.29 9.70
CA TRP A 118 2.29 16.64 10.76
C TRP A 118 1.61 15.39 11.33
N GLY A 119 0.80 15.59 12.35
CA GLY A 119 -0.03 14.54 12.93
C GLY A 119 0.68 13.66 13.95
N GLY A 120 -0.12 12.86 14.60
CA GLY A 120 0.29 11.92 15.65
C GLY A 120 -0.70 11.88 16.80
N PRO A 121 -0.47 11.05 17.82
CA PRO A 121 -1.35 10.94 18.97
C PRO A 121 -1.63 12.29 19.64
N GLY A 122 -2.91 12.61 19.82
CA GLY A 122 -3.34 13.87 20.40
C GLY A 122 -3.44 15.05 19.42
N TYR A 123 -3.09 14.88 18.16
CA TYR A 123 -3.21 15.91 17.13
C TYR A 123 -4.67 16.29 16.86
N HIS A 124 -5.54 15.30 16.79
CA HIS A 124 -7.00 15.47 16.66
C HIS A 124 -7.73 14.47 17.58
N PRO A 125 -8.89 14.82 18.17
CA PRO A 125 -9.63 13.92 19.07
C PRO A 125 -9.99 12.57 18.43
N LEU A 126 -10.16 12.56 17.10
CA LEU A 126 -10.48 11.39 16.31
C LEU A 126 -9.26 10.75 15.65
N TRP A 127 -8.04 11.13 16.04
CA TRP A 127 -6.82 10.57 15.45
C TRP A 127 -6.78 9.05 15.64
N PRO A 128 -6.64 8.26 14.55
CA PRO A 128 -6.64 6.81 14.63
C PRO A 128 -5.47 6.29 15.47
N THR A 129 -5.73 5.27 16.27
CA THR A 129 -4.67 4.64 17.07
C THR A 129 -3.70 3.83 16.20
N TYR A 130 -4.20 3.20 15.15
CA TYR A 130 -3.43 2.42 14.19
C TYR A 130 -3.69 2.94 12.77
N LEU A 131 -2.95 3.97 12.36
CA LEU A 131 -3.00 4.48 11.01
C LEU A 131 -2.61 3.40 9.99
N GLN A 132 -3.38 3.29 8.91
CA GLN A 132 -3.20 2.30 7.85
C GLN A 132 -3.22 2.89 6.45
N THR A 133 -3.99 3.96 6.22
CA THR A 133 -4.15 4.54 4.90
C THR A 133 -3.90 6.04 4.93
N VAL A 134 -3.15 6.53 3.97
CA VAL A 134 -2.98 7.95 3.64
C VAL A 134 -3.16 8.10 2.14
N ILE A 135 -4.05 8.99 1.71
CA ILE A 135 -4.31 9.29 0.29
C ILE A 135 -4.46 10.81 0.15
N PRO A 136 -3.52 11.50 -0.50
CA PRO A 136 -3.72 12.86 -0.97
C PRO A 136 -4.66 12.86 -2.17
N ASP A 137 -5.63 13.79 -2.20
CA ASP A 137 -6.49 14.02 -3.37
C ASP A 137 -5.87 15.06 -4.33
N THR A 138 -6.40 15.18 -5.53
CA THR A 138 -5.91 16.13 -6.55
C THR A 138 -6.17 17.59 -6.19
N GLU A 139 -7.05 17.87 -5.21
CA GLU A 139 -7.29 19.21 -4.67
C GLU A 139 -6.21 19.59 -3.62
N GLY A 140 -5.34 18.65 -3.24
CA GLY A 140 -4.28 18.84 -2.24
C GLY A 140 -4.75 18.59 -0.82
N ASN A 141 -5.88 17.94 -0.58
CA ASN A 141 -6.26 17.49 0.75
C ASN A 141 -5.73 16.09 1.02
N VAL A 142 -5.64 15.71 2.27
CA VAL A 142 -5.09 14.43 2.72
C VAL A 142 -6.13 13.66 3.51
N TRP A 143 -6.44 12.48 3.02
CA TRP A 143 -7.38 11.57 3.65
C TRP A 143 -6.63 10.48 4.38
N ILE A 144 -7.02 10.21 5.63
CA ILE A 144 -6.39 9.18 6.45
C ILE A 144 -7.43 8.28 7.10
N SER A 145 -7.04 7.03 7.33
CA SER A 145 -7.82 6.10 8.15
C SER A 145 -6.92 5.17 8.96
N GLY A 146 -7.51 4.51 9.92
CA GLY A 146 -6.81 3.52 10.72
C GLY A 146 -7.75 2.67 11.55
N GLU A 147 -7.22 1.58 12.05
CA GLU A 147 -7.92 0.64 12.91
C GLU A 147 -7.93 1.11 14.37
N ALA A 148 -8.81 0.53 15.15
CA ALA A 148 -9.00 0.69 16.60
C ALA A 148 -9.50 2.06 17.09
N ALA A 149 -10.38 1.99 18.07
CA ALA A 149 -11.00 3.07 18.83
C ALA A 149 -11.89 4.04 18.05
N GLN A 150 -11.62 4.36 16.80
CA GLN A 150 -12.39 5.35 16.07
C GLN A 150 -12.45 5.01 14.58
N ASP A 151 -13.47 4.28 14.18
CA ASP A 151 -13.71 3.90 12.81
C ASP A 151 -14.16 5.11 12.00
N SER A 152 -13.21 5.84 11.45
CA SER A 152 -13.49 6.99 10.58
C SER A 152 -12.38 7.22 9.58
N ILE A 153 -12.78 7.81 8.46
CA ILE A 153 -11.88 8.43 7.52
C ILE A 153 -11.87 9.92 7.86
N LEU A 154 -10.69 10.50 8.00
CA LEU A 154 -10.53 11.92 8.31
C LEU A 154 -9.94 12.63 7.10
N LYS A 155 -10.46 13.80 6.76
CA LYS A 155 -9.94 14.67 5.71
C LYS A 155 -9.28 15.90 6.33
N PHE A 156 -8.07 16.21 5.88
CA PHE A 156 -7.28 17.37 6.30
C PHE A 156 -6.84 18.17 5.08
N THR A 157 -6.47 19.44 5.28
CA THR A 157 -5.67 20.15 4.29
C THR A 157 -4.27 19.52 4.21
N ARG A 158 -3.51 19.85 3.15
CA ARG A 158 -2.13 19.37 2.99
C ARG A 158 -1.28 19.63 4.24
N ASP A 159 -1.47 20.79 4.89
CA ASP A 159 -0.71 21.20 6.07
C ASP A 159 -1.30 20.69 7.40
N GLY A 160 -2.26 19.78 7.35
CA GLY A 160 -2.84 19.12 8.52
C GLY A 160 -4.00 19.85 9.20
N GLY A 161 -4.58 20.89 8.58
CA GLY A 161 -5.82 21.50 9.07
C GLY A 161 -7.01 20.56 8.88
N PHE A 162 -7.72 20.24 9.96
CA PHE A 162 -8.89 19.35 9.88
C PHE A 162 -10.01 19.97 9.05
N LEU A 163 -10.60 19.19 8.15
CA LEU A 163 -11.69 19.59 7.27
C LEU A 163 -12.98 18.82 7.58
N TRP A 164 -12.90 17.50 7.68
CA TRP A 164 -14.08 16.67 7.73
C TRP A 164 -13.80 15.27 8.28
N ASP A 165 -14.82 14.60 8.84
CA ASP A 165 -14.77 13.19 9.18
C ASP A 165 -15.95 12.42 8.59
N PHE A 166 -15.65 11.23 8.08
CA PHE A 166 -16.61 10.29 7.54
C PHE A 166 -16.65 9.05 8.43
N GLY A 167 -17.85 8.64 8.76
CA GLY A 167 -18.13 7.43 9.53
C GLY A 167 -18.98 7.69 10.76
N ARG A 168 -20.07 6.97 10.88
CA ARG A 168 -20.88 6.92 12.08
C ARG A 168 -20.32 5.85 13.00
N ARG A 169 -20.14 6.23 14.27
CA ARG A 169 -19.55 5.37 15.29
C ARG A 169 -20.58 5.06 16.34
N PRO A 170 -20.89 3.79 16.55
CA PRO A 170 -21.54 3.41 17.79
C PRO A 170 -20.60 3.72 18.98
N PRO A 171 -21.12 4.10 20.15
CA PRO A 171 -20.33 4.22 21.35
C PRO A 171 -19.58 2.91 21.61
N ARG A 172 -18.25 2.99 21.66
CA ARG A 172 -17.44 1.82 21.97
C ARG A 172 -17.37 1.64 23.48
N LEU A 173 -17.79 0.48 23.91
CA LEU A 173 -17.61 -0.01 25.28
C LEU A 173 -16.65 -1.20 25.16
N GLY A 174 -15.41 -1.07 25.63
CA GLY A 174 -14.49 -2.20 25.68
C GLY A 174 -13.03 -1.89 25.32
N THR A 175 -12.19 -2.91 25.40
CA THR A 175 -10.77 -2.86 25.10
C THR A 175 -10.48 -3.13 23.62
N ASP A 176 -9.28 -2.83 23.13
CA ASP A 176 -8.84 -3.12 21.76
C ASP A 176 -9.07 -4.56 21.31
N ALA A 177 -9.12 -5.52 22.27
CA ALA A 177 -9.43 -6.93 21.98
C ALA A 177 -10.88 -7.14 21.54
N ASP A 178 -11.81 -6.36 22.12
CA ASP A 178 -13.25 -6.49 21.83
C ASP A 178 -13.61 -5.99 20.43
N LEU A 179 -12.75 -5.16 19.84
CA LEU A 179 -12.94 -4.61 18.50
C LEU A 179 -12.79 -5.66 17.40
N ARG A 180 -12.06 -6.74 17.68
CA ARG A 180 -11.82 -7.85 16.75
C ARG A 180 -12.91 -8.93 16.78
N THR A 181 -13.76 -8.88 17.79
CA THR A 181 -14.81 -9.88 18.02
C THR A 181 -16.20 -9.37 17.68
N ARG A 182 -16.31 -8.15 17.13
CA ARG A 182 -17.62 -7.63 16.73
C ARG A 182 -18.27 -8.54 15.72
N ASP A 183 -19.52 -8.83 15.99
CA ASP A 183 -20.35 -9.67 15.16
C ASP A 183 -20.53 -9.02 13.77
N ALA A 184 -19.92 -9.63 12.75
CA ALA A 184 -19.99 -9.15 11.38
C ALA A 184 -21.43 -9.04 10.86
N GLN A 185 -22.40 -9.80 11.43
CA GLN A 185 -23.81 -9.73 11.03
C GLN A 185 -24.44 -8.36 11.28
N GLU A 186 -24.14 -7.77 12.43
CA GLU A 186 -24.65 -6.42 12.68
C GLU A 186 -24.12 -5.41 11.66
N ASN A 187 -22.91 -5.63 11.16
CA ASN A 187 -22.26 -4.69 10.28
C ASN A 187 -22.70 -4.80 8.82
N ASN A 188 -22.90 -6.02 8.31
CA ASN A 188 -23.27 -6.21 6.91
C ASN A 188 -24.64 -5.60 6.57
N GLN A 189 -25.49 -5.42 7.57
CA GLN A 189 -26.83 -4.84 7.42
C GLN A 189 -26.89 -3.34 7.74
N LYS A 190 -25.84 -2.77 8.38
CA LYS A 190 -25.77 -1.36 8.73
C LYS A 190 -24.94 -0.62 7.70
N LEU A 191 -25.60 0.00 6.75
CA LEU A 191 -24.96 0.72 5.65
C LEU A 191 -24.41 2.10 6.06
N ASP A 192 -24.83 2.60 7.19
CA ASP A 192 -24.43 3.88 7.77
C ASP A 192 -23.39 3.73 8.92
N GLU A 193 -22.99 2.51 9.24
CA GLU A 193 -21.94 2.22 10.20
C GLU A 193 -20.75 1.57 9.50
N ILE A 194 -19.57 2.12 9.72
CA ILE A 194 -18.30 1.53 9.27
C ILE A 194 -17.51 1.05 10.48
N VAL A 195 -16.92 -0.14 10.37
CA VAL A 195 -16.16 -0.77 11.47
C VAL A 195 -14.84 -1.30 10.95
N ASN A 196 -13.76 -1.08 11.70
CA ASN A 196 -12.40 -1.49 11.33
C ASN A 196 -11.94 -0.91 9.99
N VAL A 197 -12.20 0.39 9.78
CA VAL A 197 -11.78 1.11 8.58
C VAL A 197 -10.27 1.26 8.58
N GLY A 198 -9.58 0.18 8.26
CA GLY A 198 -8.15 0.25 8.04
C GLY A 198 -7.82 0.82 6.66
N ARG A 199 -8.64 0.51 5.65
CA ARG A 199 -8.27 0.74 4.25
C ARG A 199 -9.44 1.17 3.40
N PHE A 200 -9.16 2.15 2.55
CA PHE A 200 -10.08 2.68 1.56
C PHE A 200 -9.31 3.15 0.32
N GLN A 201 -10.03 3.41 -0.76
CA GLN A 201 -9.53 4.06 -1.97
C GLN A 201 -10.46 5.19 -2.37
N LEU A 202 -9.87 6.29 -2.86
CA LEU A 202 -10.62 7.38 -3.47
C LEU A 202 -10.75 7.14 -4.97
N ASP A 203 -11.94 7.37 -5.45
CA ASP A 203 -12.24 7.47 -6.87
C ASP A 203 -12.65 8.92 -7.16
N GLU A 204 -11.69 9.71 -7.60
CA GLU A 204 -11.94 11.13 -7.91
C GLU A 204 -12.70 11.32 -9.22
N VAL A 205 -12.78 10.28 -10.06
CA VAL A 205 -13.55 10.35 -11.33
C VAL A 205 -15.05 10.40 -11.04
N ASP A 206 -15.54 9.51 -10.16
CA ASP A 206 -16.96 9.42 -9.81
C ASP A 206 -17.26 10.05 -8.44
N ASN A 207 -16.26 10.69 -7.81
CA ASN A 207 -16.35 11.29 -6.47
C ASN A 207 -16.84 10.29 -5.42
N GLU A 208 -16.12 9.15 -5.32
CA GLU A 208 -16.52 8.03 -4.47
C GLU A 208 -15.39 7.60 -3.52
N ILE A 209 -15.81 7.06 -2.37
CA ILE A 209 -14.93 6.36 -1.43
C ILE A 209 -15.29 4.88 -1.48
N TYR A 210 -14.33 4.05 -1.87
CA TYR A 210 -14.42 2.60 -1.78
C TYR A 210 -13.76 2.13 -0.50
N LEU A 211 -14.52 1.50 0.35
CA LEU A 211 -14.11 1.06 1.66
C LEU A 211 -14.17 -0.45 1.74
N ILE A 212 -13.13 -1.06 2.32
CA ILE A 212 -13.17 -2.47 2.72
C ILE A 212 -13.30 -2.57 4.22
N ASP A 213 -14.33 -3.24 4.66
CA ASP A 213 -14.53 -3.59 6.06
C ASP A 213 -14.99 -5.05 6.19
N GLN A 214 -14.48 -5.77 7.18
CA GLN A 214 -14.86 -7.16 7.43
C GLN A 214 -14.80 -8.06 6.18
N LYS A 215 -15.96 -8.37 5.59
CA LYS A 215 -16.15 -9.25 4.43
C LYS A 215 -16.86 -8.55 3.27
N ARG A 216 -16.78 -7.22 3.18
CA ARG A 216 -17.51 -6.46 2.17
C ARG A 216 -16.72 -5.29 1.62
N VAL A 217 -17.09 -4.87 0.42
CA VAL A 217 -16.79 -3.56 -0.15
C VAL A 217 -18.03 -2.71 -0.02
N THR A 218 -17.87 -1.47 0.42
CA THR A 218 -18.94 -0.46 0.46
C THR A 218 -18.48 0.81 -0.22
N VAL A 219 -19.36 1.44 -0.97
CA VAL A 219 -19.08 2.64 -1.76
C VAL A 219 -19.97 3.77 -1.30
N TYR A 220 -19.37 4.93 -1.08
CA TYR A 220 -20.03 6.12 -0.58
C TYR A 220 -19.70 7.32 -1.45
N ASP A 221 -20.57 8.31 -1.47
CA ASP A 221 -20.27 9.61 -2.05
C ASP A 221 -19.19 10.33 -1.21
N ALA A 222 -18.11 10.78 -1.83
CA ALA A 222 -16.98 11.39 -1.13
C ALA A 222 -17.29 12.79 -0.57
N SER A 223 -18.32 13.46 -1.06
CA SER A 223 -18.70 14.80 -0.59
C SER A 223 -19.73 14.76 0.54
N THR A 224 -20.69 13.82 0.47
CA THR A 224 -21.82 13.74 1.42
C THR A 224 -21.68 12.64 2.44
N GLY A 225 -20.93 11.59 2.12
CA GLY A 225 -20.84 10.37 2.93
C GLY A 225 -22.05 9.44 2.78
N ASP A 226 -22.92 9.69 1.81
CA ASP A 226 -24.09 8.85 1.58
C ASP A 226 -23.69 7.50 0.95
N PHE A 227 -24.30 6.42 1.44
CA PHE A 227 -24.10 5.10 0.88
C PHE A 227 -24.66 5.00 -0.54
N LYS A 228 -23.87 4.46 -1.47
CA LYS A 228 -24.27 4.27 -2.87
C LYS A 228 -24.54 2.80 -3.19
N ARG A 229 -23.61 1.92 -2.90
CA ARG A 229 -23.68 0.47 -3.18
C ARG A 229 -22.65 -0.31 -2.37
N GLY A 230 -22.71 -1.63 -2.43
CA GLY A 230 -21.72 -2.51 -1.81
C GLY A 230 -21.97 -3.97 -2.13
N TRP A 231 -20.96 -4.78 -1.92
CA TRP A 231 -20.97 -6.20 -2.25
C TRP A 231 -19.99 -7.02 -1.40
N GLY A 232 -20.24 -8.32 -1.34
CA GLY A 232 -19.34 -9.32 -0.79
C GLY A 232 -18.42 -9.96 -1.84
N GLY A 233 -17.75 -11.03 -1.47
CA GLY A 233 -16.96 -11.83 -2.42
C GLY A 233 -17.80 -12.28 -3.61
N HIS A 234 -17.18 -12.36 -4.80
CA HIS A 234 -17.82 -12.70 -6.08
C HIS A 234 -19.11 -11.91 -6.39
N GLY A 235 -19.22 -10.67 -5.86
CA GLY A 235 -20.37 -9.80 -6.11
C GLY A 235 -21.62 -10.16 -5.26
N MET A 236 -21.44 -10.96 -4.22
CA MET A 236 -22.54 -11.37 -3.32
C MET A 236 -23.28 -10.15 -2.75
N PRO A 237 -24.62 -10.13 -2.77
CA PRO A 237 -25.39 -9.07 -2.12
C PRO A 237 -25.06 -8.94 -0.63
N LEU A 238 -25.01 -7.71 -0.11
CA LEU A 238 -24.67 -7.46 1.30
C LEU A 238 -25.56 -8.23 2.29
N SER A 239 -26.83 -8.46 1.93
CA SER A 239 -27.81 -9.20 2.74
C SER A 239 -27.54 -10.70 2.84
N GLU A 240 -26.69 -11.24 1.96
CA GLU A 240 -26.39 -12.68 1.89
C GLU A 240 -25.02 -13.02 2.52
N ILE A 241 -24.24 -12.03 2.91
CA ILE A 241 -22.93 -12.23 3.54
C ILE A 241 -23.13 -12.93 4.89
N SER A 242 -22.51 -14.11 5.04
CA SER A 242 -22.53 -14.90 6.25
C SER A 242 -21.37 -14.57 7.18
N ASN A 243 -21.58 -14.76 8.49
CA ASN A 243 -20.53 -14.64 9.51
C ASN A 243 -19.80 -15.94 9.77
N GLU A 244 -20.27 -17.03 9.19
CA GLU A 244 -19.58 -18.31 9.36
C GLU A 244 -18.11 -18.18 8.99
N PRO A 245 -17.22 -18.78 9.79
CA PRO A 245 -15.80 -18.80 9.48
C PRO A 245 -15.56 -19.49 8.14
N ILE A 246 -14.82 -18.82 7.26
CA ILE A 246 -14.33 -19.44 6.04
C ILE A 246 -13.05 -20.20 6.39
N PRO A 247 -12.95 -21.50 6.09
CA PRO A 247 -11.74 -22.28 6.32
C PRO A 247 -10.56 -21.67 5.57
N SER A 248 -9.40 -21.67 6.21
CA SER A 248 -8.15 -21.36 5.49
C SER A 248 -7.97 -22.38 4.38
N TYR A 249 -7.69 -21.90 3.18
CA TYR A 249 -7.40 -22.76 2.05
C TYR A 249 -5.90 -23.08 2.00
N GLU A 250 -5.56 -24.35 1.86
CA GLU A 250 -4.21 -24.80 1.52
C GLU A 250 -4.15 -25.09 0.03
N TRP A 251 -3.22 -24.40 -0.67
CA TRP A 251 -3.04 -24.61 -2.11
C TRP A 251 -2.56 -26.04 -2.40
N THR A 252 -3.37 -26.79 -3.14
CA THR A 252 -3.11 -28.17 -3.51
C THR A 252 -2.67 -28.34 -4.96
N GLY A 253 -2.50 -27.24 -5.69
CA GLY A 253 -2.21 -27.19 -7.13
C GLY A 253 -3.39 -26.73 -7.97
N GLU A 254 -4.56 -26.60 -7.34
CA GLU A 254 -5.79 -26.10 -7.95
C GLU A 254 -6.37 -24.98 -7.09
N PRO A 255 -7.12 -24.05 -7.67
CA PRO A 255 -7.88 -23.05 -6.92
C PRO A 255 -8.76 -23.69 -5.84
N PRO A 256 -9.05 -22.97 -4.75
CA PRO A 256 -10.02 -23.46 -3.77
C PRO A 256 -11.35 -23.77 -4.45
N PRO A 257 -12.15 -24.70 -3.91
CA PRO A 257 -13.56 -24.78 -4.26
C PRO A 257 -14.16 -23.38 -4.13
N GLU A 258 -15.02 -23.00 -5.04
CA GLU A 258 -15.61 -21.66 -5.09
C GLU A 258 -16.12 -21.22 -3.73
N GLU A 259 -15.33 -20.43 -3.02
CA GLU A 259 -15.79 -19.68 -1.87
C GLU A 259 -16.32 -18.35 -2.40
N GLU A 260 -17.62 -18.23 -2.41
CA GLU A 260 -18.31 -17.04 -2.89
C GLU A 260 -18.10 -15.82 -1.97
N GLN A 261 -17.71 -16.04 -0.72
CA GLN A 261 -17.49 -14.98 0.26
C GLN A 261 -16.02 -14.55 0.32
N PHE A 262 -15.78 -13.32 0.73
CA PHE A 262 -14.45 -12.92 1.14
C PHE A 262 -14.01 -13.66 2.40
N ALA A 263 -12.80 -14.20 2.38
CA ALA A 263 -12.15 -14.66 3.59
C ALA A 263 -11.79 -13.47 4.50
N PRO A 264 -11.70 -13.68 5.82
CA PRO A 264 -11.33 -12.62 6.75
C PRO A 264 -10.02 -11.95 6.37
N THR A 265 -9.95 -10.65 6.59
CA THR A 265 -8.80 -9.77 6.37
C THR A 265 -8.67 -9.35 4.91
N LEU A 266 -9.63 -8.58 4.45
CA LEU A 266 -9.44 -7.70 3.29
C LEU A 266 -8.35 -6.69 3.63
N HIS A 267 -7.34 -6.55 2.76
CA HIS A 267 -6.14 -5.81 3.14
C HIS A 267 -5.79 -4.64 2.24
N PHE A 268 -6.28 -4.60 1.03
CA PHE A 268 -6.13 -3.47 0.11
C PHE A 268 -7.29 -3.40 -0.89
N ILE A 269 -7.49 -2.22 -1.43
CA ILE A 269 -8.39 -1.96 -2.53
C ILE A 269 -7.73 -0.92 -3.45
N GLU A 270 -7.76 -1.17 -4.76
CA GLU A 270 -7.22 -0.30 -5.79
C GLU A 270 -8.15 -0.24 -6.98
N ILE A 271 -8.12 0.87 -7.72
CA ILE A 271 -8.97 1.08 -8.90
C ILE A 271 -8.07 1.40 -10.10
N SER A 272 -8.25 0.66 -11.20
CA SER A 272 -7.51 0.88 -12.44
C SER A 272 -8.14 1.97 -13.31
N ASN A 273 -7.37 2.48 -14.29
CA ASN A 273 -7.85 3.48 -15.23
C ASN A 273 -9.01 2.98 -16.10
N ASP A 274 -9.06 1.68 -16.38
CA ASP A 274 -10.16 1.02 -17.10
C ASP A 274 -11.33 0.61 -16.17
N ARG A 275 -11.37 1.22 -14.96
CA ARG A 275 -12.51 1.14 -14.03
C ARG A 275 -12.75 -0.26 -13.47
N ARG A 276 -11.69 -1.03 -13.22
CA ARG A 276 -11.76 -2.28 -12.46
C ARG A 276 -11.32 -2.06 -11.02
N VAL A 277 -12.01 -2.70 -10.10
CA VAL A 277 -11.77 -2.64 -8.66
C VAL A 277 -11.08 -3.92 -8.23
N TYR A 278 -9.89 -3.79 -7.66
CA TYR A 278 -9.06 -4.89 -7.18
C TYR A 278 -9.13 -4.95 -5.66
N VAL A 279 -9.61 -6.04 -5.12
CA VAL A 279 -9.78 -6.24 -3.67
C VAL A 279 -8.87 -7.36 -3.20
N GLY A 280 -7.91 -7.03 -2.35
CA GLY A 280 -6.94 -7.99 -1.84
C GLY A 280 -7.43 -8.71 -0.60
N GLU A 281 -7.60 -10.00 -0.73
CA GLU A 281 -8.03 -10.95 0.29
C GLU A 281 -6.81 -11.68 0.84
N ARG A 282 -6.23 -11.11 1.89
CA ARG A 282 -4.98 -11.60 2.45
C ARG A 282 -5.09 -13.04 2.95
N GLY A 283 -6.21 -13.41 3.57
CA GLY A 283 -6.41 -14.75 4.12
C GLY A 283 -6.28 -15.88 3.10
N GLN A 284 -6.53 -15.60 1.83
CA GLN A 284 -6.44 -16.56 0.72
C GLN A 284 -5.28 -16.26 -0.25
N ASN A 285 -4.53 -15.17 -0.06
CA ASN A 285 -3.58 -14.65 -1.05
C ASN A 285 -4.21 -14.50 -2.44
N ARG A 286 -5.45 -14.04 -2.47
CA ARG A 286 -6.28 -13.87 -3.64
C ARG A 286 -6.61 -12.39 -3.84
N ILE A 287 -6.63 -11.95 -5.07
CA ILE A 287 -7.18 -10.65 -5.48
C ILE A 287 -8.45 -10.94 -6.25
N GLN A 288 -9.58 -10.43 -5.79
CA GLN A 288 -10.81 -10.46 -6.56
C GLN A 288 -10.96 -9.17 -7.34
N VAL A 289 -11.31 -9.28 -8.62
CA VAL A 289 -11.46 -8.16 -9.55
C VAL A 289 -12.93 -7.97 -9.88
N PHE A 290 -13.39 -6.72 -9.79
CA PHE A 290 -14.79 -6.34 -10.02
C PHE A 290 -14.90 -5.18 -10.98
N THR A 291 -16.10 -4.97 -11.53
CA THR A 291 -16.50 -3.67 -12.08
C THR A 291 -16.72 -2.67 -10.93
N THR A 292 -16.84 -1.38 -11.24
CA THR A 292 -17.22 -0.37 -10.23
C THR A 292 -18.62 -0.59 -9.67
N GLU A 293 -19.47 -1.35 -10.34
CA GLU A 293 -20.80 -1.71 -9.87
C GLU A 293 -20.84 -2.98 -9.00
N GLY A 294 -19.65 -3.64 -8.80
CA GLY A 294 -19.53 -4.82 -7.96
C GLY A 294 -19.75 -6.15 -8.67
N GLU A 295 -19.84 -6.15 -10.01
CA GLU A 295 -19.88 -7.40 -10.76
C GLU A 295 -18.49 -8.04 -10.74
N TRP A 296 -18.41 -9.28 -10.31
CA TRP A 296 -17.17 -10.06 -10.28
C TRP A 296 -16.68 -10.39 -11.70
N LEU A 297 -15.38 -10.26 -11.92
CA LEU A 297 -14.74 -10.47 -13.21
C LEU A 297 -13.78 -11.67 -13.19
N GLN A 298 -12.88 -11.72 -12.18
CA GLN A 298 -11.89 -12.80 -12.05
C GLN A 298 -11.26 -12.85 -10.67
N ASP A 299 -10.61 -13.97 -10.37
CA ASP A 299 -9.71 -14.15 -9.24
C ASP A 299 -8.26 -14.24 -9.73
N ILE A 300 -7.35 -13.60 -9.01
CA ILE A 300 -5.91 -13.68 -9.23
C ILE A 300 -5.27 -14.27 -7.97
N TYR A 301 -4.62 -15.42 -8.10
CA TYR A 301 -3.86 -16.07 -7.03
C TYR A 301 -2.38 -15.73 -7.18
N VAL A 302 -1.85 -14.93 -6.25
CA VAL A 302 -0.47 -14.44 -6.33
C VAL A 302 0.50 -15.52 -5.88
N SER A 303 1.35 -16.00 -6.78
CA SER A 303 2.40 -17.00 -6.52
C SER A 303 1.96 -18.17 -5.62
N PRO A 304 0.85 -18.85 -5.92
CA PRO A 304 0.20 -19.78 -4.98
C PRO A 304 1.05 -21.01 -4.63
N ASN A 305 2.07 -21.32 -5.42
CA ASN A 305 3.00 -22.44 -5.17
C ASN A 305 4.11 -22.12 -4.18
N THR A 306 4.22 -20.88 -3.71
CA THR A 306 5.23 -20.47 -2.74
C THR A 306 4.93 -21.10 -1.37
N PRO A 307 5.91 -21.67 -0.65
CA PRO A 307 5.67 -22.34 0.63
C PRO A 307 4.95 -21.51 1.69
N ALA A 308 5.19 -20.21 1.75
CA ALA A 308 4.50 -19.30 2.68
C ALA A 308 3.04 -19.05 2.30
N GLN A 309 2.63 -19.38 1.09
CA GLN A 309 1.25 -19.35 0.61
C GLN A 309 0.51 -20.66 0.91
N ARG A 310 1.26 -21.73 1.19
CA ARG A 310 0.70 -23.03 1.50
C ARG A 310 0.36 -23.14 2.97
N GLY A 311 -0.80 -23.66 3.27
CA GLY A 311 -1.18 -24.03 4.61
C GLY A 311 -1.47 -22.88 5.57
N GLY A 312 -1.66 -21.68 5.05
CA GLY A 312 -2.10 -20.55 5.86
C GLY A 312 -1.30 -20.40 7.15
N CYS A 313 -2.01 -20.20 8.25
CA CYS A 313 -1.40 -19.93 9.55
C CYS A 313 -0.64 -21.10 10.18
N ALA A 314 -0.94 -22.35 9.83
CA ALA A 314 -0.38 -23.51 10.50
C ALA A 314 1.12 -23.68 10.26
N GLY A 315 1.57 -23.54 9.01
CA GLY A 315 2.97 -23.67 8.65
C GLY A 315 3.86 -22.56 9.23
N LEU A 316 3.36 -21.35 9.38
CA LEU A 316 4.09 -20.23 9.99
C LEU A 316 4.29 -20.40 11.50
N ARG A 317 3.41 -21.15 12.18
CA ARG A 317 3.55 -21.45 13.62
C ARG A 317 4.67 -22.43 13.92
N GLU A 318 4.92 -23.37 13.02
CA GLU A 318 5.88 -24.44 13.22
C GLU A 318 7.31 -24.06 12.80
N THR A 319 7.45 -23.13 11.85
CA THR A 319 8.76 -22.73 11.32
C THR A 319 9.36 -21.49 11.98
N SER A 320 8.59 -20.77 12.79
CA SER A 320 9.07 -19.60 13.52
C SER A 320 10.06 -20.05 14.60
N ALA A 321 11.36 -19.75 14.42
CA ALA A 321 12.40 -19.96 15.41
C ALA A 321 12.20 -19.13 16.70
N SER A 322 11.22 -18.23 16.72
CA SER A 322 10.76 -17.51 17.87
C SER A 322 9.29 -17.87 18.08
N PRO A 323 8.96 -18.71 19.07
CA PRO A 323 7.56 -19.04 19.36
C PRO A 323 6.85 -17.77 19.80
N MET A 324 6.16 -17.14 18.90
CA MET A 324 5.21 -16.08 19.25
C MET A 324 4.13 -16.69 20.12
N PRO A 325 3.81 -16.11 21.27
CA PRO A 325 2.76 -16.64 22.12
C PRO A 325 1.46 -16.79 21.31
N VAL A 326 0.81 -17.94 21.47
CA VAL A 326 -0.51 -18.19 20.86
C VAL A 326 -1.43 -17.04 21.26
N GLY A 327 -2.02 -16.37 20.25
CA GLY A 327 -2.87 -15.21 20.48
C GLY A 327 -2.21 -13.84 20.19
N THR A 328 -0.95 -13.80 19.77
CA THR A 328 -0.38 -12.57 19.24
C THR A 328 -0.93 -12.27 17.84
N PHE A 329 -0.93 -11.00 17.48
CA PHE A 329 -1.46 -10.50 16.21
C PHE A 329 -0.97 -11.31 14.99
N TYR A 330 0.32 -11.65 14.96
CA TYR A 330 0.94 -12.39 13.86
C TYR A 330 0.62 -13.88 13.81
N SER A 331 0.20 -14.48 14.92
CA SER A 331 -0.12 -15.91 15.00
C SER A 331 -1.56 -16.25 14.54
N SER A 332 -2.42 -15.26 14.41
CA SER A 332 -3.83 -15.44 14.09
C SER A 332 -4.20 -15.04 12.66
N ILE A 333 -3.27 -14.47 11.90
CA ILE A 333 -3.55 -13.92 10.58
C ILE A 333 -2.84 -14.75 9.52
N CYS A 334 -3.61 -15.34 8.62
CA CYS A 334 -3.14 -16.07 7.46
C CYS A 334 -2.84 -15.12 6.30
N GLY A 335 -2.00 -15.58 5.36
CA GLY A 335 -1.68 -14.88 4.14
C GLY A 335 -0.60 -13.82 4.28
N SER A 336 -0.02 -13.45 3.17
CA SER A 336 1.21 -12.67 3.09
C SER A 336 1.10 -11.38 2.28
N MET A 337 0.03 -11.21 1.48
CA MET A 337 -0.19 -9.99 0.69
C MET A 337 -0.66 -8.84 1.58
N TYR A 338 0.11 -7.76 1.62
CA TYR A 338 -0.22 -6.60 2.46
C TYR A 338 -0.72 -5.39 1.67
N LYS A 339 -0.19 -5.15 0.49
CA LYS A 339 -0.61 -4.05 -0.36
C LYS A 339 -0.28 -4.37 -1.83
N MET A 340 -1.06 -3.82 -2.74
CA MET A 340 -0.82 -3.88 -4.18
C MET A 340 -0.89 -2.46 -4.76
N ILE A 341 -0.17 -2.25 -5.84
CA ILE A 341 -0.30 -1.09 -6.71
C ILE A 341 -0.33 -1.54 -8.17
N ILE A 342 -0.90 -0.69 -9.01
CA ILE A 342 -1.00 -0.91 -10.46
C ILE A 342 0.07 -0.07 -11.13
N SER A 343 0.76 -0.63 -12.13
CA SER A 343 1.77 0.09 -12.90
C SER A 343 1.21 1.33 -13.60
N LYS A 344 2.07 2.32 -13.87
CA LYS A 344 1.67 3.62 -14.44
C LYS A 344 1.84 3.70 -15.97
N ASP A 345 2.23 2.58 -16.62
CA ASP A 345 2.19 2.51 -18.08
C ASP A 345 0.75 2.67 -18.59
N PRO A 346 0.54 3.11 -19.86
CA PRO A 346 -0.80 3.38 -20.38
C PRO A 346 -1.76 2.19 -20.33
N GLU A 347 -1.23 0.98 -20.47
CA GLU A 347 -1.96 -0.28 -20.43
C GLU A 347 -2.17 -0.77 -19.00
N GLN A 348 -1.46 -0.18 -18.01
CA GLN A 348 -1.42 -0.64 -16.64
C GLN A 348 -1.13 -2.15 -16.55
N LYS A 349 -0.07 -2.57 -17.23
CA LYS A 349 0.21 -3.97 -17.52
C LYS A 349 0.50 -4.82 -16.30
N TYR A 350 1.05 -4.24 -15.23
CA TYR A 350 1.55 -4.99 -14.08
C TYR A 350 0.83 -4.61 -12.79
N LEU A 351 0.66 -5.61 -11.92
CA LEU A 351 0.35 -5.44 -10.51
C LEU A 351 1.61 -5.74 -9.71
N PHE A 352 1.96 -4.85 -8.78
CA PHE A 352 3.05 -5.05 -7.84
C PHE A 352 2.48 -5.34 -6.46
N VAL A 353 2.76 -6.52 -5.91
CA VAL A 353 2.15 -7.00 -4.67
C VAL A 353 3.21 -7.17 -3.60
N ALA A 354 3.16 -6.35 -2.56
CA ALA A 354 4.05 -6.46 -1.40
C ALA A 354 3.66 -7.68 -0.56
N ASP A 355 4.59 -8.59 -0.41
CA ASP A 355 4.46 -9.81 0.39
C ASP A 355 5.36 -9.73 1.61
N ALA A 356 4.75 -9.59 2.77
CA ALA A 356 5.46 -9.36 4.02
C ALA A 356 6.06 -10.64 4.64
N HIS A 357 5.63 -11.81 4.21
CA HIS A 357 6.15 -13.07 4.76
C HIS A 357 7.23 -13.68 3.89
N ASN A 358 7.19 -13.44 2.59
CA ASN A 358 8.25 -13.85 1.68
C ASN A 358 9.32 -12.77 1.50
N ASP A 359 9.07 -11.56 2.02
CA ASP A 359 9.97 -10.40 1.92
C ASP A 359 10.31 -10.05 0.46
N VAL A 360 9.30 -10.05 -0.40
CA VAL A 360 9.41 -9.73 -1.83
C VAL A 360 8.28 -8.82 -2.29
N VAL A 361 8.45 -8.25 -3.47
CA VAL A 361 7.36 -7.66 -4.25
C VAL A 361 7.14 -8.54 -5.47
N TRP A 362 5.98 -9.18 -5.55
CA TRP A 362 5.58 -9.97 -6.70
C TRP A 362 5.19 -9.08 -7.87
N GLU A 363 5.53 -9.52 -9.08
CA GLU A 363 5.21 -8.89 -10.34
C GLU A 363 4.23 -9.78 -11.09
N VAL A 364 3.00 -9.30 -11.20
CA VAL A 364 1.88 -10.06 -11.78
C VAL A 364 1.43 -9.37 -13.06
N GLU A 365 1.25 -10.14 -14.12
CA GLU A 365 0.63 -9.63 -15.34
C GLU A 365 -0.86 -9.42 -15.09
N ARG A 366 -1.35 -8.19 -15.30
CA ARG A 366 -2.66 -7.75 -14.80
C ARG A 366 -3.83 -8.47 -15.48
N GLU A 367 -3.76 -8.74 -16.79
CA GLU A 367 -4.87 -9.31 -17.53
C GLU A 367 -5.00 -10.82 -17.32
N SER A 368 -3.87 -11.53 -17.29
CA SER A 368 -3.87 -12.99 -17.09
C SER A 368 -3.88 -13.40 -15.63
N GLY A 369 -3.41 -12.52 -14.73
CA GLY A 369 -3.16 -12.85 -13.34
C GLY A 369 -1.91 -13.72 -13.12
N GLU A 370 -1.07 -13.93 -14.15
CA GLU A 370 0.14 -14.73 -14.04
C GLU A 370 1.22 -14.01 -13.25
N THR A 371 1.80 -14.68 -12.24
CA THR A 371 2.98 -14.19 -11.54
C THR A 371 4.21 -14.40 -12.41
N LEU A 372 4.79 -13.30 -12.90
CA LEU A 372 5.94 -13.31 -13.81
C LEU A 372 7.26 -13.43 -13.08
N GLY A 373 7.39 -12.76 -11.93
CA GLY A 373 8.62 -12.68 -11.17
C GLY A 373 8.46 -11.96 -9.84
N TYR A 374 9.58 -11.57 -9.28
CA TYR A 374 9.63 -10.75 -8.07
C TYR A 374 10.98 -10.03 -7.95
N PHE A 375 11.00 -8.99 -7.13
CA PHE A 375 12.25 -8.39 -6.66
C PHE A 375 12.25 -8.30 -5.13
N GLY A 376 13.46 -8.10 -4.55
CA GLY A 376 13.66 -8.09 -3.11
C GLY A 376 14.23 -9.40 -2.58
N GLY A 377 13.83 -9.77 -1.38
CA GLY A 377 14.26 -10.98 -0.66
C GLY A 377 14.56 -10.67 0.80
N ASN A 378 14.55 -11.68 1.65
CA ASN A 378 14.72 -11.52 3.09
C ASN A 378 16.08 -10.89 3.46
N GLY A 379 16.06 -9.86 4.28
CA GLY A 379 17.26 -9.24 4.86
C GLY A 379 17.08 -7.77 5.20
N ARG A 380 18.21 -7.11 5.51
CA ARG A 380 18.24 -5.71 5.95
C ARG A 380 19.16 -4.80 5.13
N LEU A 381 19.79 -5.34 4.11
CA LEU A 381 20.60 -4.58 3.18
C LEU A 381 19.69 -3.84 2.18
N ALA A 382 20.24 -2.88 1.44
CA ALA A 382 19.53 -2.25 0.35
C ALA A 382 19.11 -3.29 -0.70
N GLY A 383 17.83 -3.23 -1.12
CA GLY A 383 17.24 -4.20 -2.02
C GLY A 383 16.71 -5.48 -1.35
N GLN A 384 16.90 -5.66 -0.05
CA GLN A 384 16.29 -6.73 0.73
C GLN A 384 15.14 -6.17 1.56
N PHE A 385 14.19 -7.01 1.97
CA PHE A 385 13.06 -6.61 2.80
C PHE A 385 13.01 -7.37 4.13
N HIS A 386 12.37 -6.73 5.09
CA HIS A 386 11.86 -7.35 6.29
C HIS A 386 10.48 -6.78 6.57
N PHE A 387 9.46 -7.56 6.28
CA PHE A 387 8.07 -7.21 6.43
C PHE A 387 7.63 -6.02 5.55
N ALA A 388 7.67 -6.21 4.20
CA ALA A 388 7.13 -5.26 3.22
C ALA A 388 5.62 -5.08 3.44
N ASN A 389 5.16 -3.87 3.79
CA ASN A 389 3.77 -3.61 4.20
C ASN A 389 3.06 -2.58 3.31
N ALA A 390 3.78 -1.55 2.88
CA ALA A 390 3.25 -0.46 2.08
C ALA A 390 4.01 -0.37 0.76
N ILE A 391 3.33 0.03 -0.30
CA ILE A 391 3.92 0.18 -1.63
C ILE A 391 3.29 1.34 -2.37
N GLY A 392 4.07 2.07 -3.16
CA GLY A 392 3.65 3.17 -4.02
C GLY A 392 4.43 3.17 -5.32
N ILE A 393 3.95 3.88 -6.34
CA ILE A 393 4.63 4.01 -7.65
C ILE A 393 4.45 5.41 -8.18
N ASP A 394 5.52 6.01 -8.70
CA ASP A 394 5.48 7.32 -9.36
C ASP A 394 5.25 7.19 -10.89
N THR A 395 5.10 8.33 -11.57
CA THR A 395 4.88 8.36 -13.02
C THR A 395 6.13 7.97 -13.82
N PHE A 396 7.30 7.91 -13.19
CA PHE A 396 8.55 7.41 -13.79
C PHE A 396 8.70 5.89 -13.65
N GLY A 397 7.75 5.22 -12.99
CA GLY A 397 7.77 3.79 -12.71
C GLY A 397 8.68 3.38 -11.56
N ASN A 398 9.18 4.35 -10.75
CA ASN A 398 9.88 3.99 -9.52
C ASN A 398 8.90 3.41 -8.52
N VAL A 399 9.23 2.25 -7.98
CA VAL A 399 8.46 1.59 -6.93
C VAL A 399 9.05 1.91 -5.58
N PHE A 400 8.21 2.35 -4.65
CA PHE A 400 8.56 2.64 -3.26
C PHE A 400 7.97 1.58 -2.36
N VAL A 401 8.78 1.00 -1.47
CA VAL A 401 8.35 -0.05 -0.55
C VAL A 401 8.61 0.37 0.88
N GLY A 402 7.55 0.39 1.67
CA GLY A 402 7.58 0.70 3.10
C GLY A 402 7.54 -0.57 3.94
N GLU A 403 8.37 -0.62 4.97
CA GLU A 403 8.55 -1.78 5.84
C GLU A 403 8.12 -1.47 7.27
N VAL A 404 7.59 -2.48 7.94
CA VAL A 404 7.18 -2.40 9.35
C VAL A 404 8.07 -3.29 10.22
N ASP A 405 7.62 -3.61 11.43
CA ASP A 405 8.33 -4.38 12.43
C ASP A 405 9.71 -3.77 12.73
N THR A 406 10.79 -4.50 12.63
CA THR A 406 12.15 -4.02 12.95
C THR A 406 12.89 -3.37 11.79
N ALA A 407 12.36 -3.42 10.57
CA ALA A 407 12.99 -2.75 9.42
C ALA A 407 12.78 -1.23 9.44
N LYS A 408 11.56 -0.77 9.61
CA LYS A 408 11.21 0.64 9.80
C LYS A 408 11.90 1.57 8.80
N ARG A 409 11.69 1.33 7.51
CA ARG A 409 12.30 2.11 6.42
C ARG A 409 11.41 2.16 5.18
N ILE A 410 11.80 3.01 4.27
CA ILE A 410 11.29 3.05 2.89
C ILE A 410 12.47 2.86 1.95
N GLN A 411 12.27 2.11 0.88
CA GLN A 411 13.26 1.94 -0.18
C GLN A 411 12.64 2.32 -1.53
N LYS A 412 13.44 2.96 -2.40
CA LYS A 412 13.10 3.29 -3.78
C LYS A 412 13.77 2.30 -4.72
N PHE A 413 12.99 1.78 -5.66
CA PHE A 413 13.45 0.88 -6.71
C PHE A 413 13.21 1.53 -8.06
N ALA A 414 14.27 1.84 -8.77
CA ALA A 414 14.20 2.44 -10.10
C ALA A 414 14.12 1.36 -11.19
N PRO A 415 13.33 1.60 -12.25
CA PRO A 415 13.32 0.73 -13.42
C PRO A 415 14.72 0.61 -14.03
N VAL A 416 15.14 -0.60 -14.38
CA VAL A 416 16.39 -0.83 -15.12
C VAL A 416 16.16 -0.50 -16.59
N PRO A 417 16.92 0.44 -17.19
CA PRO A 417 16.77 0.74 -18.60
C PRO A 417 17.18 -0.44 -19.51
N THR A 418 16.52 -0.60 -20.67
CA THR A 418 16.96 -1.57 -21.67
C THR A 418 18.38 -1.28 -22.17
N GLY A 419 19.20 -2.34 -22.29
CA GLY A 419 20.58 -2.22 -22.78
C GLY A 419 21.65 -1.94 -21.71
N VAL A 420 21.29 -1.80 -20.47
CA VAL A 420 22.21 -1.81 -19.31
C VAL A 420 22.39 -3.29 -18.90
N ARG A 421 23.61 -3.80 -19.03
CA ARG A 421 24.00 -5.14 -18.55
C ARG A 421 24.95 -5.00 -17.36
#